data_534360146ec32e19cfa2499d98572c8a
#
_entry.id   534360146ec32e19cfa2499d98572c8a
#
_cell.length_a   1.000
_cell.length_b   1.000
_cell.length_c   1.000
_cell.angle_alpha   90.00
_cell.angle_beta   90.00
_cell.angle_gamma   90.00
#
_symmetry.space_group_name_H-M   'P 1'
#
loop_
_entity.id
_entity.type
_entity.pdbx_description
1 polymer ?
#
loop_
_entity_poly.entity_id
_entity_poly.type
_entity_poly.pdbx_seq_one_letter_code
_entity_poly.pdbx_strand_id
1 'polypeptide(L)'
;MEDKTNVMRILDQKKISYTAHTYDSSKAISGTEVAAYLNQNPDRVFKTLVTVAKSGKNYVFVIPVEAELDLKKAAKAVGEKSIDMLKSKDLLPLTGYIHGGCSPIGMKKLFPTTFQKEAEEYNTIMFSAGKIGYQVEMNIKDLAKVIPYKTADITIDNI
;
A
#
# COMPACT_ATOMS: atom_id res chain seq x y z
N MET A 1 -26.67 -4.39 0.29
CA MET A 1 -25.75 -4.66 -0.81
C MET A 1 -24.42 -4.02 -0.49
N GLU A 2 -23.37 -4.83 -0.43
CA GLU A 2 -22.05 -4.30 -0.13
C GLU A 2 -21.49 -3.56 -1.33
N ASP A 3 -20.93 -2.39 -1.10
CA ASP A 3 -20.25 -1.65 -2.15
C ASP A 3 -18.91 -2.29 -2.43
N LYS A 4 -18.64 -2.55 -3.70
CA LYS A 4 -17.33 -3.04 -4.12
C LYS A 4 -16.50 -1.89 -4.67
N THR A 5 -15.28 -1.78 -4.19
CA THR A 5 -14.33 -0.83 -4.74
C THR A 5 -13.76 -1.36 -6.06
N ASN A 6 -13.08 -0.49 -6.83
CA ASN A 6 -12.40 -0.91 -8.05
C ASN A 6 -11.35 -1.99 -7.77
N VAL A 7 -10.63 -1.88 -6.65
CA VAL A 7 -9.64 -2.89 -6.23
C VAL A 7 -10.31 -4.25 -6.08
N MET A 8 -11.44 -4.31 -5.39
CA MET A 8 -12.19 -5.55 -5.19
C MET A 8 -12.67 -6.14 -6.52
N ARG A 9 -13.13 -5.30 -7.44
CA ARG A 9 -13.54 -5.75 -8.78
C ARG A 9 -12.39 -6.35 -9.57
N ILE A 10 -11.21 -5.74 -9.47
CA ILE A 10 -9.99 -6.26 -10.12
C ILE A 10 -9.65 -7.65 -9.56
N LEU A 11 -9.69 -7.79 -8.24
CA LEU A 11 -9.42 -9.08 -7.59
C LEU A 11 -10.44 -10.15 -7.99
N ASP A 12 -11.72 -9.77 -8.04
CA ASP A 12 -12.80 -10.69 -8.47
C ASP A 12 -12.59 -11.13 -9.93
N GLN A 13 -12.25 -10.21 -10.82
CA GLN A 13 -12.00 -10.51 -12.24
C GLN A 13 -10.86 -11.49 -12.41
N LYS A 14 -9.85 -11.40 -11.57
CA LYS A 14 -8.69 -12.28 -11.63
C LYS A 14 -8.86 -13.53 -10.77
N LYS A 15 -10.03 -13.70 -10.16
CA LYS A 15 -10.38 -14.86 -9.32
C LYS A 15 -9.43 -15.05 -8.16
N ILE A 16 -9.04 -13.95 -7.53
CA ILE A 16 -8.16 -13.94 -6.37
C ILE A 16 -8.99 -13.84 -5.11
N SER A 17 -8.72 -14.75 -4.17
CA SER A 17 -9.38 -14.75 -2.87
C SER A 17 -8.89 -13.59 -2.01
N TYR A 18 -9.81 -12.89 -1.38
CA TYR A 18 -9.51 -11.83 -0.43
C TYR A 18 -10.64 -11.71 0.58
N THR A 19 -10.36 -11.08 1.69
CA THR A 19 -11.37 -10.71 2.69
C THR A 19 -11.49 -9.19 2.71
N ALA A 20 -12.71 -8.70 2.58
CA ALA A 20 -12.97 -7.25 2.66
C ALA A 20 -13.22 -6.86 4.11
N HIS A 21 -12.61 -5.76 4.54
CA HIS A 21 -12.82 -5.18 5.87
C HIS A 21 -13.30 -3.75 5.69
N THR A 22 -14.27 -3.35 6.51
CA THR A 22 -14.77 -1.98 6.52
C THR A 22 -14.56 -1.37 7.90
N TYR A 23 -14.35 -0.06 7.95
CA TYR A 23 -14.21 0.67 9.19
C TYR A 23 -14.89 2.03 9.08
N ASP A 24 -15.27 2.56 10.24
CA ASP A 24 -15.90 3.89 10.32
C ASP A 24 -14.79 4.96 10.25
N SER A 25 -14.74 5.70 9.14
CA SER A 25 -13.72 6.71 8.90
C SER A 25 -13.81 7.91 9.88
N SER A 26 -14.93 8.05 10.60
CA SER A 26 -15.02 9.04 11.66
C SER A 26 -14.28 8.60 12.94
N LYS A 27 -13.96 7.30 13.05
CA LYS A 27 -13.30 6.72 14.23
C LYS A 27 -11.86 6.29 13.96
N ALA A 28 -11.50 6.06 12.71
CA ALA A 28 -10.17 5.62 12.34
C ALA A 28 -9.82 6.18 10.96
N ILE A 29 -8.69 6.86 10.84
CA ILE A 29 -8.22 7.45 9.58
C ILE A 29 -6.80 6.99 9.28
N SER A 30 -5.86 7.15 10.23
CA SER A 30 -4.48 6.70 10.04
C SER A 30 -4.42 5.17 9.98
N GLY A 31 -3.36 4.64 9.33
CA GLY A 31 -3.18 3.20 9.24
C GLY A 31 -3.13 2.51 10.60
N THR A 32 -2.49 3.13 11.59
CA THR A 32 -2.41 2.57 12.95
C THR A 32 -3.78 2.57 13.62
N GLU A 33 -4.58 3.63 13.44
CA GLU A 33 -5.95 3.67 13.96
C GLU A 33 -6.83 2.61 13.29
N VAL A 34 -6.68 2.41 11.99
CA VAL A 34 -7.44 1.40 11.24
C VAL A 34 -7.09 0.00 11.74
N ALA A 35 -5.81 -0.30 11.93
CA ALA A 35 -5.38 -1.60 12.46
C ALA A 35 -5.99 -1.84 13.84
N ALA A 36 -5.98 -0.84 14.73
CA ALA A 36 -6.56 -0.95 16.06
C ALA A 36 -8.07 -1.15 16.00
N TYR A 37 -8.76 -0.37 15.16
CA TYR A 37 -10.21 -0.47 14.98
C TYR A 37 -10.63 -1.87 14.51
N LEU A 38 -9.88 -2.45 13.57
CA LEU A 38 -10.16 -3.77 13.04
C LEU A 38 -9.58 -4.90 13.90
N ASN A 39 -8.95 -4.55 15.02
CA ASN A 39 -8.31 -5.50 15.93
C ASN A 39 -7.30 -6.41 15.20
N GLN A 40 -6.48 -5.79 14.37
CA GLN A 40 -5.46 -6.48 13.59
C GLN A 40 -4.06 -6.13 14.08
N ASN A 41 -3.13 -7.07 13.90
CA ASN A 41 -1.72 -6.83 14.17
C ASN A 41 -1.21 -5.76 13.20
N PRO A 42 -0.72 -4.60 13.69
CA PRO A 42 -0.26 -3.53 12.80
C PRO A 42 0.93 -3.93 11.91
N ASP A 43 1.68 -4.96 12.29
CA ASP A 43 2.80 -5.43 11.46
C ASP A 43 2.35 -6.05 10.14
N ARG A 44 1.10 -6.50 10.06
CA ARG A 44 0.54 -7.09 8.84
C ARG A 44 -0.44 -6.16 8.13
N VAL A 45 -0.65 -4.96 8.65
CA VAL A 45 -1.46 -3.91 8.00
C VAL A 45 -0.48 -2.93 7.38
N PHE A 46 -0.63 -2.73 6.08
CA PHE A 46 0.33 -1.96 5.27
C PHE A 46 -0.29 -0.66 4.76
N LYS A 47 0.55 0.35 4.60
CA LYS A 47 0.20 1.62 3.97
C LYS A 47 0.98 1.78 2.68
N THR A 48 0.38 2.46 1.70
CA THR A 48 0.95 2.64 0.37
C THR A 48 1.43 4.08 0.23
N LEU A 49 2.71 4.24 -0.04
CA LEU A 49 3.37 5.53 -0.16
C LEU A 49 3.85 5.74 -1.59
N VAL A 50 3.54 6.89 -2.15
CA VAL A 50 3.99 7.27 -3.49
C VAL A 50 5.10 8.30 -3.37
N THR A 51 6.15 8.10 -4.13
CA THR A 51 7.37 8.89 -4.04
C THR A 51 7.76 9.44 -5.42
N VAL A 52 8.67 10.40 -5.40
CA VAL A 52 9.27 10.94 -6.62
C VAL A 52 10.79 10.93 -6.45
N ALA A 53 11.48 10.38 -7.44
CA ALA A 53 12.93 10.36 -7.46
C ALA A 53 13.47 11.65 -8.09
N LYS A 54 14.75 11.93 -7.85
CA LYS A 54 15.42 13.08 -8.48
C LYS A 54 15.32 13.03 -10.00
N SER A 55 15.28 11.81 -10.57
CA SER A 55 15.09 11.59 -12.02
C SER A 55 13.71 12.02 -12.53
N GLY A 56 12.77 12.29 -11.64
CA GLY A 56 11.38 12.56 -11.99
C GLY A 56 10.49 11.32 -12.05
N LYS A 57 11.06 10.14 -11.93
CA LYS A 57 10.29 8.89 -11.92
C LYS A 57 9.58 8.70 -10.60
N ASN A 58 8.41 8.05 -10.64
CA ASN A 58 7.63 7.75 -9.46
C ASN A 58 7.75 6.28 -9.08
N TYR A 59 7.79 6.02 -7.78
CA TYR A 59 7.89 4.68 -7.21
C TYR A 59 6.90 4.55 -6.06
N VAL A 60 6.37 3.34 -5.90
CA VAL A 60 5.42 3.02 -4.83
C VAL A 60 6.11 2.11 -3.82
N PHE A 61 5.98 2.46 -2.54
CA PHE A 61 6.51 1.66 -1.44
C PHE A 61 5.38 1.32 -0.49
N VAL A 62 5.29 0.06 -0.11
CA VAL A 62 4.22 -0.44 0.77
C VAL A 62 4.88 -1.01 2.02
N ILE A 63 4.57 -0.39 3.16
CA ILE A 63 5.23 -0.70 4.44
C ILE A 63 4.21 -0.86 5.55
N PRO A 64 4.57 -1.55 6.65
CA PRO A 64 3.67 -1.65 7.82
C PRO A 64 3.26 -0.27 8.31
N VAL A 65 2.02 -0.15 8.79
CA VAL A 65 1.44 1.15 9.16
C VAL A 65 2.18 1.88 10.27
N GLU A 66 2.86 1.16 11.17
CA GLU A 66 3.66 1.77 12.24
C GLU A 66 5.08 2.09 11.82
N ALA A 67 5.51 1.61 10.65
CA ALA A 67 6.87 1.83 10.17
C ALA A 67 6.97 3.17 9.45
N GLU A 68 8.21 3.63 9.28
CA GLU A 68 8.53 4.81 8.49
C GLU A 68 9.42 4.40 7.32
N LEU A 69 9.18 5.00 6.17
CA LEU A 69 10.00 4.74 4.99
C LEU A 69 11.38 5.37 5.18
N ASP A 70 12.42 4.56 4.99
CA ASP A 70 13.79 5.05 4.95
C ASP A 70 14.07 5.48 3.50
N LEU A 71 14.14 6.78 3.26
CA LEU A 71 14.29 7.31 1.90
C LEU A 71 15.58 6.87 1.23
N LYS A 72 16.65 6.66 2.01
CA LYS A 72 17.92 6.18 1.47
C LYS A 72 17.84 4.72 1.05
N LYS A 73 17.25 3.88 1.90
CA LYS A 73 17.01 2.47 1.58
C LYS A 73 16.09 2.34 0.36
N ALA A 74 15.05 3.17 0.30
CA ALA A 74 14.10 3.18 -0.81
C ALA A 74 14.80 3.54 -2.12
N ALA A 75 15.61 4.58 -2.13
CA ALA A 75 16.36 5.00 -3.31
C ALA A 75 17.30 3.87 -3.77
N LYS A 76 18.02 3.26 -2.84
CA LYS A 76 18.92 2.15 -3.14
C LYS A 76 18.16 0.95 -3.74
N ALA A 77 16.98 0.65 -3.19
CA ALA A 77 16.18 -0.49 -3.65
C ALA A 77 15.75 -0.35 -5.11
N VAL A 78 15.57 0.86 -5.59
CA VAL A 78 15.10 1.12 -6.97
C VAL A 78 16.19 1.69 -7.89
N GLY A 79 17.43 1.82 -7.38
CA GLY A 79 18.54 2.30 -8.19
C GLY A 79 18.54 3.79 -8.48
N GLU A 80 17.94 4.58 -7.61
CA GLU A 80 17.89 6.04 -7.72
C GLU A 80 18.88 6.71 -6.78
N LYS A 81 19.29 7.92 -7.12
CA LYS A 81 20.21 8.69 -6.27
C LYS A 81 19.53 9.21 -5.03
N SER A 82 18.29 9.67 -5.16
CA SER A 82 17.51 10.16 -4.03
C SER A 82 16.03 10.06 -4.34
N ILE A 83 15.23 9.94 -3.26
CA ILE A 83 13.78 9.83 -3.33
C ILE A 83 13.20 10.77 -2.27
N ASP A 84 12.12 11.44 -2.64
CA ASP A 84 11.31 12.26 -1.74
C ASP A 84 9.87 11.78 -1.76
N MET A 85 9.14 12.07 -0.70
CA MET A 85 7.70 11.80 -0.69
C MET A 85 7.01 12.70 -1.71
N LEU A 86 6.06 12.14 -2.44
CA LEU A 86 5.23 12.91 -3.36
C LEU A 86 4.39 13.91 -2.57
N LYS A 87 4.24 15.12 -3.10
CA LYS A 87 3.38 16.12 -2.46
C LYS A 87 1.92 15.65 -2.49
N SER A 88 1.21 15.86 -1.40
CA SER A 88 -0.17 15.41 -1.23
C SER A 88 -1.09 15.88 -2.38
N LYS A 89 -0.88 17.11 -2.86
CA LYS A 89 -1.68 17.67 -3.97
C LYS A 89 -1.50 16.94 -5.29
N ASP A 90 -0.38 16.22 -5.45
CA ASP A 90 -0.05 15.53 -6.70
C ASP A 90 -0.55 14.07 -6.70
N LEU A 91 -0.99 13.56 -5.55
CA LEU A 91 -1.38 12.16 -5.41
C LEU A 91 -2.59 11.79 -6.25
N LEU A 92 -3.67 12.55 -6.15
CA LEU A 92 -4.91 12.24 -6.88
C LEU A 92 -4.72 12.31 -8.40
N PRO A 93 -4.13 13.38 -8.97
CA PRO A 93 -3.94 13.41 -10.42
C PRO A 93 -3.00 12.31 -10.93
N LEU A 94 -2.03 11.89 -10.12
CA LEU A 94 -1.07 10.87 -10.53
C LEU A 94 -1.63 9.45 -10.42
N THR A 95 -2.33 9.13 -9.34
CA THR A 95 -2.73 7.76 -9.00
C THR A 95 -4.22 7.48 -9.12
N GLY A 96 -5.05 8.50 -9.01
CA GLY A 96 -6.50 8.34 -8.89
C GLY A 96 -6.97 8.14 -7.45
N TYR A 97 -6.05 8.12 -6.49
CA TYR A 97 -6.35 7.91 -5.07
C TYR A 97 -6.04 9.15 -4.24
N ILE A 98 -6.71 9.26 -3.10
CA ILE A 98 -6.47 10.31 -2.12
C ILE A 98 -5.71 9.74 -0.93
N HIS A 99 -5.12 10.61 -0.12
CA HIS A 99 -4.44 10.20 1.11
C HIS A 99 -5.42 9.47 2.04
N GLY A 100 -5.00 8.35 2.58
CA GLY A 100 -5.84 7.48 3.41
C GLY A 100 -6.62 6.43 2.61
N GLY A 101 -6.70 6.56 1.29
CA GLY A 101 -7.38 5.61 0.42
C GLY A 101 -6.51 5.10 -0.72
N CYS A 102 -5.20 5.25 -0.63
CA CYS A 102 -4.28 4.83 -1.68
C CYS A 102 -3.97 3.34 -1.59
N SER A 103 -4.19 2.63 -2.71
CA SER A 103 -3.91 1.19 -2.81
C SER A 103 -2.80 0.94 -3.83
N PRO A 104 -2.00 -0.14 -3.66
CA PRO A 104 -1.04 -0.52 -4.69
C PRO A 104 -1.72 -1.09 -5.94
N ILE A 105 -3.00 -1.46 -5.85
CA ILE A 105 -3.78 -2.02 -6.96
C ILE A 105 -4.67 -0.93 -7.56
N GLY A 106 -4.76 -0.89 -8.88
CA GLY A 106 -5.75 -0.04 -9.56
C GLY A 106 -5.34 1.41 -9.75
N MET A 107 -4.09 1.75 -9.60
CA MET A 107 -3.60 3.10 -9.92
C MET A 107 -3.80 3.42 -11.41
N LYS A 108 -4.00 4.70 -11.73
CA LYS A 108 -4.14 5.16 -13.13
C LYS A 108 -3.01 4.70 -14.01
N LYS A 109 -1.80 4.59 -13.46
CA LYS A 109 -0.61 4.14 -14.15
C LYS A 109 0.11 3.15 -13.25
N LEU A 110 0.70 2.14 -13.86
CA LEU A 110 1.50 1.15 -13.12
C LEU A 110 2.89 1.72 -12.82
N PHE A 111 3.18 1.89 -11.55
CA PHE A 111 4.50 2.32 -11.07
C PHE A 111 5.24 1.13 -10.47
N PRO A 112 6.58 1.11 -10.54
CA PRO A 112 7.35 0.08 -9.83
C PRO A 112 6.98 0.10 -8.35
N THR A 113 6.63 -1.05 -7.81
CA THR A 113 6.12 -1.22 -6.45
C THR A 113 7.04 -2.13 -5.65
N THR A 114 7.44 -1.68 -4.46
CA THR A 114 8.29 -2.43 -3.55
C THR A 114 7.59 -2.55 -2.20
N PHE A 115 7.46 -3.78 -1.71
CA PHE A 115 6.93 -4.06 -0.37
C PHE A 115 8.09 -4.25 0.60
N GLN A 116 7.90 -3.84 1.86
CA GLN A 116 8.82 -4.21 2.92
C GLN A 116 8.90 -5.74 2.98
N LYS A 117 10.09 -6.28 3.09
CA LYS A 117 10.36 -7.72 2.95
C LYS A 117 9.53 -8.62 3.86
N GLU A 118 9.17 -8.15 5.07
CA GLU A 118 8.40 -8.93 6.04
C GLU A 118 6.97 -9.23 5.55
N ALA A 119 6.50 -8.54 4.51
CA ALA A 119 5.19 -8.84 3.92
C ALA A 119 5.06 -10.32 3.49
N GLU A 120 6.19 -10.94 3.10
CA GLU A 120 6.20 -12.33 2.67
C GLU A 120 6.15 -13.33 3.83
N GLU A 121 6.31 -12.86 5.06
CA GLU A 121 6.31 -13.74 6.25
C GLU A 121 4.90 -14.05 6.77
N TYR A 122 3.88 -13.34 6.26
CA TYR A 122 2.50 -13.52 6.70
C TYR A 122 1.71 -14.31 5.67
N ASN A 123 0.74 -15.11 6.14
CA ASN A 123 -0.19 -15.80 5.24
C ASN A 123 -1.01 -14.78 4.44
N THR A 124 -1.46 -13.73 5.11
CA THR A 124 -2.16 -12.62 4.47
C THR A 124 -1.68 -11.30 5.04
N ILE A 125 -1.72 -10.27 4.21
CA ILE A 125 -1.49 -8.88 4.61
C ILE A 125 -2.74 -8.07 4.27
N MET A 126 -2.86 -6.92 4.91
CA MET A 126 -4.00 -6.04 4.73
C MET A 126 -3.52 -4.68 4.23
N PHE A 127 -4.26 -4.09 3.29
CA PHE A 127 -3.98 -2.74 2.81
C PHE A 127 -5.25 -2.10 2.25
N SER A 128 -5.16 -0.82 1.90
CA SER A 128 -6.32 -0.08 1.41
C SER A 128 -6.92 -0.73 0.17
N ALA A 129 -8.25 -0.79 0.15
CA ALA A 129 -9.02 -1.24 -1.00
C ALA A 129 -9.27 -0.12 -2.02
N GLY A 130 -8.59 1.03 -1.88
CA GLY A 130 -8.72 2.16 -2.82
C GLY A 130 -9.77 3.18 -2.43
N LYS A 131 -10.31 3.08 -1.22
CA LYS A 131 -11.31 4.01 -0.71
C LYS A 131 -11.21 4.06 0.80
N ILE A 132 -11.27 5.27 1.38
CA ILE A 132 -11.29 5.43 2.83
C ILE A 132 -12.47 4.62 3.40
N GLY A 133 -12.22 3.85 4.43
CA GLY A 133 -13.24 2.99 5.06
C GLY A 133 -13.20 1.53 4.59
N TYR A 134 -12.34 1.21 3.63
CA TYR A 134 -12.28 -0.14 3.03
C TYR A 134 -10.85 -0.66 2.99
N GLN A 135 -10.66 -1.89 3.44
CA GLN A 135 -9.40 -2.61 3.36
C GLN A 135 -9.62 -3.97 2.70
N VAL A 136 -8.60 -4.49 2.06
CA VAL A 136 -8.59 -5.88 1.60
C VAL A 136 -7.46 -6.63 2.31
N GLU A 137 -7.75 -7.90 2.60
CA GLU A 137 -6.78 -8.83 3.18
C GLU A 137 -6.56 -9.94 2.17
N MET A 138 -5.31 -10.18 1.79
CA MET A 138 -4.99 -11.19 0.79
C MET A 138 -3.58 -11.72 0.94
N ASN A 139 -3.31 -12.85 0.30
CA ASN A 139 -1.97 -13.41 0.25
C ASN A 139 -1.13 -12.61 -0.75
N ILE A 140 0.03 -12.12 -0.32
CA ILE A 140 0.89 -11.31 -1.19
C ILE A 140 1.33 -12.09 -2.44
N LYS A 141 1.46 -13.40 -2.37
CA LYS A 141 1.84 -14.21 -3.53
C LYS A 141 0.81 -14.09 -4.66
N ASP A 142 -0.47 -13.92 -4.31
CA ASP A 142 -1.52 -13.73 -5.29
C ASP A 142 -1.48 -12.33 -5.92
N LEU A 143 -0.85 -11.37 -5.24
CA LEU A 143 -0.70 -10.02 -5.77
C LEU A 143 0.12 -10.01 -7.06
N ALA A 144 1.06 -10.93 -7.20
CA ALA A 144 1.87 -11.05 -8.40
C ALA A 144 1.03 -11.31 -9.66
N LYS A 145 -0.19 -11.84 -9.50
CA LYS A 145 -1.13 -12.05 -10.61
C LYS A 145 -1.81 -10.75 -11.05
N VAL A 146 -1.70 -9.69 -10.27
CA VAL A 146 -2.37 -8.40 -10.51
C VAL A 146 -1.36 -7.33 -10.92
N ILE A 147 -0.28 -7.18 -10.15
CA ILE A 147 0.78 -6.21 -10.40
C ILE A 147 2.13 -6.87 -10.17
N PRO A 148 3.15 -6.49 -10.94
CA PRO A 148 4.51 -6.88 -10.60
C PRO A 148 4.94 -6.12 -9.35
N TYR A 149 5.65 -6.79 -8.46
CA TYR A 149 6.22 -6.14 -7.28
C TYR A 149 7.52 -6.82 -6.89
N LYS A 150 8.31 -6.15 -6.08
CA LYS A 150 9.47 -6.74 -5.44
C LYS A 150 9.44 -6.46 -3.94
N THR A 151 10.32 -7.12 -3.20
CA THR A 151 10.46 -6.90 -1.77
C THR A 151 11.90 -6.46 -1.47
N ALA A 152 12.03 -5.62 -0.46
CA ALA A 152 13.33 -5.13 0.01
C ALA A 152 13.16 -4.57 1.42
N ASP A 153 14.27 -4.37 2.11
CA ASP A 153 14.27 -3.64 3.37
C ASP A 153 14.29 -2.15 3.07
N ILE A 154 13.17 -1.49 3.33
CA ILE A 154 12.97 -0.08 2.98
C ILE A 154 12.48 0.76 4.16
N THR A 155 12.41 0.20 5.35
CA THR A 155 11.95 0.90 6.54
C THR A 155 13.11 1.31 7.43
N ILE A 156 12.88 2.37 8.24
CA ILE A 156 13.83 2.80 9.25
C ILE A 156 13.91 1.72 10.32
N ASP A 157 15.13 1.35 10.70
CA ASP A 157 15.33 0.35 11.73
C ASP A 157 14.88 0.88 13.09
N ASN A 158 14.10 0.07 13.80
CA ASN A 158 13.75 0.34 15.19
C ASN A 158 14.88 -0.19 16.08
N ILE A 159 15.50 0.71 16.78
CA ILE A 159 16.55 0.36 17.73
C ILE A 159 15.92 0.23 19.11
#